data_67d2cf99777cc259fe4ef0b17cae3dd1
#
_entry.id   67d2cf99777cc259fe4ef0b17cae3dd1
#
_cell.length_a   1.000
_cell.length_b   1.000
_cell.length_c   1.000
_cell.angle_alpha   90.00
_cell.angle_beta   90.00
_cell.angle_gamma   90.00
#
_symmetry.space_group_name_H-M   'P 1'
#
loop_
_entity.id
_entity.type
_entity.pdbx_description
1 polymer ?
#
loop_
_entity_poly.entity_id
_entity_poly.type
_entity_poly.pdbx_seq_one_letter_code
_entity_poly.pdbx_strand_id
1 'polypeptide(L)'
;MRLKPVNQALAVAMALVTSLSLAGCGVGKVSISNSCLGPCTVPPTAEFLYATSTDHISAFTLNPSTGALGTPLSMTGPNQSLGMVASVTLGHLFVSDFLNDAVDGFSINPSSGGLTPVTGSPVAVGSMPPGAGGLSNVVSGNSYLYAPDLNAGTVAGFRFDFASGKLTPVPGSPFLAGNTPVQAARDYLGKFLYVSNLNDSAGGISAFTIDPNTGALTAIAGSPFPTGIAGSFPGPSALVTNNNFLYVALAGTANANNKIVAFAIDPTTGALTTLPGSPFSTGSDPLYMALVPLTAVSKAFLYAANIQDGTISAFTADDNTGVLTPVNGSPYPSGTSVGGLAVSLFTGAISGPPFLYAADPQSKAIRAYAIDNNTGALSPISGSPFSAGNAPLLLTAASGP
;
A
#
# COMPACT_ATOMS: atom_id res chain seq x y z
N MET A 1 -52.62 16.59 -22.96
CA MET A 1 -51.71 15.46 -22.81
C MET A 1 -50.72 15.82 -21.68
N ARG A 2 -50.92 15.25 -20.47
CA ARG A 2 -50.17 15.64 -19.26
C ARG A 2 -48.93 14.74 -19.13
N LEU A 3 -47.73 15.32 -19.14
CA LEU A 3 -46.47 14.65 -18.82
C LEU A 3 -46.39 14.46 -17.30
N LYS A 4 -46.20 13.22 -16.87
CA LYS A 4 -45.99 12.83 -15.47
C LYS A 4 -44.53 13.13 -15.05
N PRO A 5 -44.28 13.49 -13.78
CA PRO A 5 -42.94 13.82 -13.32
C PRO A 5 -42.15 12.55 -12.97
N VAL A 6 -41.01 12.39 -13.61
CA VAL A 6 -40.05 11.28 -13.39
C VAL A 6 -38.96 11.65 -12.34
N ASN A 7 -38.99 12.85 -11.77
CA ASN A 7 -37.87 13.39 -11.00
C ASN A 7 -37.96 13.27 -9.45
N GLN A 8 -38.94 12.57 -8.89
CA GLN A 8 -38.98 12.38 -7.43
C GLN A 8 -38.36 11.05 -6.92
N ALA A 9 -38.22 10.05 -7.77
CA ALA A 9 -37.61 8.77 -7.39
C ALA A 9 -36.07 8.80 -7.29
N LEU A 10 -35.41 9.73 -8.02
CA LEU A 10 -33.95 9.83 -8.02
C LEU A 10 -33.38 10.62 -6.83
N ALA A 11 -34.17 11.56 -6.30
CA ALA A 11 -33.76 12.37 -5.13
C ALA A 11 -33.84 11.57 -3.81
N VAL A 12 -34.75 10.59 -3.71
CA VAL A 12 -34.88 9.73 -2.52
C VAL A 12 -33.81 8.64 -2.48
N ALA A 13 -33.34 8.17 -3.64
CA ALA A 13 -32.25 7.19 -3.71
C ALA A 13 -30.88 7.80 -3.34
N MET A 14 -30.64 9.07 -3.64
CA MET A 14 -29.39 9.76 -3.27
C MET A 14 -29.32 10.15 -1.78
N ALA A 15 -30.44 10.36 -1.11
CA ALA A 15 -30.47 10.66 0.33
C ALA A 15 -30.27 9.39 1.20
N LEU A 16 -30.52 8.19 0.66
CA LEU A 16 -30.34 6.93 1.40
C LEU A 16 -28.91 6.36 1.31
N VAL A 17 -28.10 6.78 0.33
CA VAL A 17 -26.73 6.30 0.17
C VAL A 17 -25.74 7.05 1.08
N THR A 18 -26.09 8.24 1.55
CA THR A 18 -25.24 9.00 2.50
C THR A 18 -25.42 8.60 3.96
N SER A 19 -26.39 7.74 4.29
CA SER A 19 -26.61 7.27 5.66
C SER A 19 -26.19 5.81 5.91
N LEU A 20 -25.66 5.11 4.89
CA LEU A 20 -25.27 3.69 5.00
C LEU A 20 -23.77 3.43 5.15
N SER A 21 -22.96 4.48 5.28
CA SER A 21 -21.51 4.35 5.52
C SER A 21 -21.10 4.24 6.99
N LEU A 22 -22.06 4.05 7.92
CA LEU A 22 -21.83 3.94 9.37
C LEU A 22 -22.42 2.68 10.02
N ALA A 23 -22.73 1.65 9.27
CA ALA A 23 -23.25 0.40 9.82
C ALA A 23 -22.40 -0.80 9.39
N GLY A 24 -21.21 -0.91 9.95
CA GLY A 24 -20.29 -2.03 9.76
C GLY A 24 -19.50 -2.35 11.02
N CYS A 25 -20.15 -2.40 12.19
CA CYS A 25 -19.65 -3.10 13.36
C CYS A 25 -20.81 -3.75 14.09
N GLY A 26 -20.76 -5.08 14.12
CA GLY A 26 -21.79 -5.88 14.76
C GLY A 26 -21.76 -5.79 16.28
N VAL A 27 -22.98 -5.90 16.80
CA VAL A 27 -23.39 -6.38 18.12
C VAL A 27 -22.90 -5.61 19.36
N GLY A 28 -23.71 -4.67 19.74
CA GLY A 28 -23.72 -4.07 21.05
C GLY A 28 -24.65 -2.86 21.05
N LYS A 29 -25.82 -2.96 21.67
CA LYS A 29 -26.68 -1.79 21.89
C LYS A 29 -25.91 -0.77 22.69
N VAL A 30 -25.26 0.18 22.03
CA VAL A 30 -24.79 1.40 22.66
C VAL A 30 -25.97 2.34 22.75
N SER A 31 -26.51 2.50 23.96
CA SER A 31 -27.41 3.60 24.29
C SER A 31 -26.61 4.90 24.13
N ILE A 32 -26.86 5.61 23.06
CA ILE A 32 -26.34 6.98 22.91
C ILE A 32 -27.14 7.85 23.85
N SER A 33 -26.61 8.10 25.04
CA SER A 33 -27.13 9.17 25.90
C SER A 33 -26.74 10.50 25.21
N ASN A 34 -27.73 11.24 24.73
CA ASN A 34 -27.58 12.60 24.21
C ASN A 34 -27.17 13.58 25.32
N SER A 35 -25.90 13.56 25.74
CA SER A 35 -25.36 14.51 26.70
C SER A 35 -24.05 15.18 26.25
N CYS A 36 -23.89 15.38 24.92
CA CYS A 36 -22.89 16.29 24.41
C CYS A 36 -23.55 17.66 24.12
N LEU A 37 -23.74 18.49 25.14
CA LEU A 37 -24.08 19.91 25.01
C LEU A 37 -22.77 20.72 24.83
N GLY A 38 -22.07 20.51 23.72
CA GLY A 38 -20.89 21.26 23.30
C GLY A 38 -20.39 20.71 21.96
N PRO A 39 -19.59 21.48 21.20
CA PRO A 39 -18.96 20.91 20.00
C PRO A 39 -18.08 19.75 20.45
N CYS A 40 -18.50 18.52 20.16
CA CYS A 40 -17.65 17.34 20.27
C CYS A 40 -16.52 17.50 19.24
N THR A 41 -15.46 18.17 19.61
CA THR A 41 -14.21 18.08 18.88
C THR A 41 -13.67 16.68 19.16
N VAL A 42 -13.97 15.75 18.26
CA VAL A 42 -13.14 14.52 18.19
C VAL A 42 -11.73 15.04 17.95
N PRO A 43 -10.77 14.79 18.86
CA PRO A 43 -9.40 15.20 18.62
C PRO A 43 -9.02 14.62 17.26
N PRO A 44 -8.32 15.36 16.40
CA PRO A 44 -7.82 14.79 15.17
C PRO A 44 -7.01 13.55 15.54
N THR A 45 -7.40 12.39 15.02
CA THR A 45 -6.65 11.15 15.22
C THR A 45 -5.25 11.42 14.72
N ALA A 46 -4.25 11.32 15.60
CA ALA A 46 -2.88 11.57 15.21
C ALA A 46 -2.50 10.60 14.10
N GLU A 47 -1.97 11.13 13.01
CA GLU A 47 -1.41 10.32 11.95
C GLU A 47 0.08 10.12 12.19
N PHE A 48 0.56 8.94 11.83
CA PHE A 48 1.96 8.58 12.00
C PHE A 48 2.53 8.08 10.67
N LEU A 49 3.79 8.43 10.42
CA LEU A 49 4.61 7.81 9.41
C LEU A 49 5.59 6.86 10.09
N TYR A 50 5.64 5.62 9.61
CA TYR A 50 6.62 4.64 10.06
C TYR A 50 7.66 4.45 8.97
N ALA A 51 8.93 4.39 9.38
CA ALA A 51 10.07 4.11 8.52
C ALA A 51 10.84 2.93 9.10
N THR A 52 11.09 1.89 8.29
CA THR A 52 12.02 0.82 8.67
C THR A 52 13.44 1.18 8.29
N SER A 53 14.39 0.70 9.06
CA SER A 53 15.82 0.63 8.73
C SER A 53 16.29 -0.81 8.90
N THR A 54 17.59 -1.06 8.93
CA THR A 54 18.14 -2.42 9.02
C THR A 54 17.62 -3.21 10.22
N ASP A 55 17.43 -2.57 11.38
CA ASP A 55 17.09 -3.20 12.66
C ASP A 55 16.19 -2.32 13.55
N HIS A 56 15.66 -1.22 13.00
CA HIS A 56 14.82 -0.28 13.72
C HIS A 56 13.58 0.10 12.93
N ILE A 57 12.54 0.49 13.67
CA ILE A 57 11.39 1.22 13.17
C ILE A 57 11.38 2.60 13.82
N SER A 58 11.28 3.63 13.01
CA SER A 58 11.12 5.01 13.46
C SER A 58 9.68 5.46 13.21
N ALA A 59 9.01 5.96 14.25
CA ALA A 59 7.68 6.56 14.15
C ALA A 59 7.79 8.09 14.17
N PHE A 60 7.09 8.75 13.27
CA PHE A 60 7.00 10.21 13.18
C PHE A 60 5.56 10.63 13.32
N THR A 61 5.29 11.65 14.13
CA THR A 61 3.99 12.32 14.08
C THR A 61 3.88 13.14 12.79
N LEU A 62 2.72 13.10 12.15
CA LEU A 62 2.43 13.89 10.96
C LEU A 62 1.65 15.14 11.34
N ASN A 63 2.08 16.28 10.83
CA ASN A 63 1.27 17.49 10.90
C ASN A 63 0.28 17.47 9.72
N PRO A 64 -1.04 17.37 9.97
CA PRO A 64 -2.03 17.16 8.91
C PRO A 64 -2.18 18.37 7.97
N SER A 65 -1.82 19.57 8.42
CA SER A 65 -1.98 20.78 7.61
C SER A 65 -0.75 21.09 6.74
N THR A 66 0.44 20.65 7.19
CA THR A 66 1.71 21.01 6.53
C THR A 66 2.48 19.80 5.99
N GLY A 67 2.11 18.59 6.39
CA GLY A 67 2.85 17.35 6.08
C GLY A 67 4.18 17.23 6.81
N ALA A 68 4.52 18.17 7.70
CA ALA A 68 5.78 18.14 8.42
C ALA A 68 5.87 16.96 9.38
N LEU A 69 7.06 16.36 9.46
CA LEU A 69 7.35 15.25 10.36
C LEU A 69 7.89 15.77 11.69
N GLY A 70 7.38 15.21 12.77
CA GLY A 70 7.93 15.42 14.11
C GLY A 70 9.27 14.71 14.32
N THR A 71 9.81 14.80 15.54
CA THR A 71 11.03 14.08 15.92
C THR A 71 10.78 12.56 15.89
N PRO A 72 11.67 11.74 15.32
CA PRO A 72 11.48 10.30 15.27
C PRO A 72 11.54 9.66 16.67
N LEU A 73 10.58 8.79 16.94
CA LEU A 73 10.64 7.83 18.02
C LEU A 73 11.21 6.52 17.46
N SER A 74 12.48 6.22 17.76
CA SER A 74 13.14 5.01 17.28
C SER A 74 12.92 3.84 18.23
N MET A 75 12.57 2.69 17.67
CA MET A 75 12.29 1.44 18.38
C MET A 75 13.03 0.30 17.68
N THR A 76 13.41 -0.74 18.43
CA THR A 76 13.94 -1.97 17.82
C THR A 76 12.88 -2.59 16.92
N GLY A 77 13.27 -2.92 15.70
CA GLY A 77 12.43 -3.57 14.70
C GLY A 77 12.98 -4.91 14.26
N PRO A 78 12.30 -5.59 13.35
CA PRO A 78 12.80 -6.81 12.72
C PRO A 78 14.03 -6.52 11.85
N ASN A 79 14.84 -7.57 11.65
CA ASN A 79 16.05 -7.44 10.84
C ASN A 79 15.74 -7.47 9.34
N GLN A 80 16.22 -6.47 8.59
CA GLN A 80 16.10 -6.37 7.13
C GLN A 80 14.65 -6.47 6.65
N SER A 81 13.79 -5.55 7.10
CA SER A 81 12.40 -5.49 6.62
C SER A 81 12.32 -5.13 5.15
N LEU A 82 11.59 -5.92 4.36
CA LEU A 82 11.31 -5.68 2.94
C LEU A 82 9.82 -5.37 2.67
N GLY A 83 8.98 -5.45 3.69
CA GLY A 83 7.55 -5.16 3.61
C GLY A 83 7.02 -4.60 4.93
N MET A 84 6.15 -3.61 4.84
CA MET A 84 5.51 -3.01 6.00
C MET A 84 4.10 -2.54 5.63
N VAL A 85 3.13 -2.83 6.48
CA VAL A 85 1.77 -2.35 6.31
C VAL A 85 1.15 -1.97 7.64
N ALA A 86 0.50 -0.81 7.65
CA ALA A 86 -0.30 -0.38 8.78
C ALA A 86 -1.77 -0.73 8.53
N SER A 87 -2.43 -1.29 9.55
CA SER A 87 -3.88 -1.41 9.57
C SER A 87 -4.47 -0.12 10.13
N VAL A 88 -4.92 0.75 9.23
CA VAL A 88 -5.38 2.12 9.52
C VAL A 88 -6.57 2.14 10.51
N THR A 89 -7.43 1.12 10.46
CA THR A 89 -8.66 1.07 11.28
C THR A 89 -8.45 0.47 12.67
N LEU A 90 -7.28 -0.12 12.96
CA LEU A 90 -7.16 -1.06 14.08
C LEU A 90 -5.94 -0.87 14.96
N GLY A 91 -5.13 0.16 14.68
CA GLY A 91 -3.98 0.46 15.51
C GLY A 91 -2.89 -0.61 15.53
N HIS A 92 -2.68 -1.30 14.40
CA HIS A 92 -1.64 -2.32 14.28
C HIS A 92 -0.72 -2.05 13.09
N LEU A 93 0.55 -2.39 13.28
CA LEU A 93 1.58 -2.38 12.25
C LEU A 93 2.12 -3.81 12.10
N PHE A 94 2.21 -4.28 10.85
CA PHE A 94 2.83 -5.56 10.51
C PHE A 94 4.06 -5.31 9.64
N VAL A 95 5.15 -5.98 9.95
CA VAL A 95 6.45 -5.79 9.29
C VAL A 95 7.04 -7.15 8.97
N SER A 96 7.59 -7.31 7.78
CA SER A 96 8.32 -8.52 7.43
C SER A 96 9.68 -8.56 8.13
N ASP A 97 10.03 -9.70 8.70
CA ASP A 97 11.38 -10.03 9.17
C ASP A 97 12.02 -10.97 8.16
N PHE A 98 12.82 -10.38 7.27
CA PHE A 98 13.42 -11.12 6.16
C PHE A 98 14.40 -12.20 6.62
N LEU A 99 15.17 -11.94 7.67
CA LEU A 99 16.18 -12.89 8.15
C LEU A 99 15.59 -14.05 8.96
N ASN A 100 14.45 -13.85 9.60
CA ASN A 100 13.82 -14.85 10.44
C ASN A 100 12.62 -15.53 9.76
N ASP A 101 12.30 -15.20 8.51
CA ASP A 101 11.17 -15.72 7.76
C ASP A 101 9.87 -15.60 8.57
N ALA A 102 9.58 -14.38 9.04
CA ALA A 102 8.49 -14.15 9.97
C ALA A 102 7.78 -12.80 9.70
N VAL A 103 6.58 -12.66 10.25
CA VAL A 103 5.87 -11.39 10.34
C VAL A 103 5.86 -10.93 11.78
N ASP A 104 6.40 -9.74 12.02
CA ASP A 104 6.28 -9.03 13.29
C ASP A 104 5.00 -8.20 13.32
N GLY A 105 4.22 -8.37 14.37
CA GLY A 105 3.03 -7.58 14.66
C GLY A 105 3.24 -6.65 15.84
N PHE A 106 2.81 -5.41 15.72
CA PHE A 106 2.89 -4.39 16.76
C PHE A 106 1.53 -3.70 16.93
N SER A 107 1.18 -3.40 18.17
CA SER A 107 0.10 -2.46 18.50
C SER A 107 0.65 -1.04 18.49
N ILE A 108 -0.09 -0.12 17.89
CA ILE A 108 0.25 1.31 17.81
C ILE A 108 -0.36 2.05 18.99
N ASN A 109 0.46 2.80 19.74
CA ASN A 109 -0.05 3.74 20.73
C ASN A 109 -0.65 4.96 20.00
N PRO A 110 -1.95 5.26 20.17
CA PRO A 110 -2.63 6.29 19.39
C PRO A 110 -2.17 7.72 19.69
N SER A 111 -1.52 7.94 20.84
CA SER A 111 -1.07 9.29 21.22
C SER A 111 0.38 9.57 20.83
N SER A 112 1.22 8.54 20.74
CA SER A 112 2.67 8.71 20.51
C SER A 112 3.19 8.05 19.24
N GLY A 113 2.41 7.14 18.61
CA GLY A 113 2.88 6.27 17.54
C GLY A 113 3.82 5.16 18.00
N GLY A 114 4.08 5.06 19.30
CA GLY A 114 4.95 4.03 19.87
C GLY A 114 4.40 2.62 19.62
N LEU A 115 5.30 1.67 19.37
CA LEU A 115 4.96 0.30 19.04
C LEU A 115 5.18 -0.64 20.24
N THR A 116 4.25 -1.55 20.43
CA THR A 116 4.36 -2.64 21.42
C THR A 116 4.15 -3.96 20.71
N PRO A 117 5.06 -4.95 20.80
CA PRO A 117 4.89 -6.24 20.16
C PRO A 117 3.56 -6.90 20.55
N VAL A 118 2.87 -7.46 19.56
CA VAL A 118 1.65 -8.25 19.75
C VAL A 118 2.01 -9.58 20.39
N THR A 119 1.19 -10.05 21.33
CA THR A 119 1.40 -11.36 21.97
C THR A 119 1.40 -12.49 20.94
N GLY A 120 2.48 -13.26 20.91
CA GLY A 120 2.69 -14.33 19.95
C GLY A 120 3.35 -13.89 18.63
N SER A 121 3.80 -12.63 18.55
CA SER A 121 4.67 -12.13 17.49
C SER A 121 6.16 -12.36 17.89
N PRO A 122 7.05 -12.64 16.92
CA PRO A 122 6.81 -12.83 15.49
C PRO A 122 6.10 -14.16 15.16
N VAL A 123 5.44 -14.20 14.00
CA VAL A 123 4.78 -15.42 13.49
C VAL A 123 5.54 -15.93 12.27
N ALA A 124 6.03 -17.15 12.35
CA ALA A 124 6.73 -17.78 11.24
C ALA A 124 5.82 -17.97 10.02
N VAL A 125 6.38 -17.79 8.83
CA VAL A 125 5.64 -17.76 7.57
C VAL A 125 5.80 -19.07 6.80
N GLY A 126 7.00 -19.59 6.80
CA GLY A 126 7.35 -20.75 5.99
C GLY A 126 8.00 -21.89 6.76
N SER A 127 8.54 -22.82 6.01
CA SER A 127 9.29 -23.97 6.51
C SER A 127 10.80 -23.82 6.39
N MET A 128 11.27 -22.60 6.06
CA MET A 128 12.68 -22.33 5.91
C MET A 128 13.37 -22.24 7.28
N PRO A 129 14.61 -22.71 7.40
CA PRO A 129 15.34 -22.58 8.64
C PRO A 129 15.57 -21.09 8.97
N PRO A 130 15.57 -20.70 10.26
CA PRO A 130 15.87 -19.33 10.67
C PRO A 130 17.15 -18.80 10.02
N GLY A 131 17.10 -17.57 9.48
CA GLY A 131 18.22 -16.95 8.78
C GLY A 131 18.30 -17.24 7.28
N ALA A 132 17.39 -18.03 6.72
CA ALA A 132 17.36 -18.29 5.26
C ALA A 132 16.75 -17.13 4.47
N GLY A 133 16.03 -16.22 5.11
CA GLY A 133 15.43 -15.02 4.55
C GLY A 133 14.43 -15.27 3.41
N GLY A 134 13.23 -14.80 3.48
CA GLY A 134 12.25 -15.09 2.44
C GLY A 134 11.12 -14.07 2.31
N LEU A 135 10.74 -13.43 3.38
CA LEU A 135 9.58 -12.55 3.41
C LEU A 135 9.89 -11.18 2.80
N SER A 136 9.24 -10.82 1.71
CA SER A 136 9.57 -9.59 0.99
C SER A 136 8.54 -8.47 1.14
N ASN A 137 7.26 -8.79 1.37
CA ASN A 137 6.21 -7.78 1.50
C ASN A 137 5.06 -8.32 2.35
N VAL A 138 4.27 -7.41 2.91
CA VAL A 138 3.01 -7.74 3.57
C VAL A 138 1.92 -6.80 3.07
N VAL A 139 0.75 -7.33 2.80
CA VAL A 139 -0.43 -6.56 2.40
C VAL A 139 -1.63 -6.97 3.24
N SER A 140 -2.34 -6.00 3.81
CA SER A 140 -3.54 -6.26 4.62
C SER A 140 -4.82 -6.06 3.82
N GLY A 141 -5.87 -6.77 4.19
CA GLY A 141 -7.21 -6.58 3.65
C GLY A 141 -8.24 -7.32 4.48
N ASN A 142 -9.35 -6.67 4.82
CA ASN A 142 -10.54 -7.24 5.46
C ASN A 142 -10.29 -8.35 6.49
N SER A 143 -9.41 -8.21 7.45
CA SER A 143 -9.00 -9.21 8.44
C SER A 143 -7.94 -10.23 7.99
N TYR A 144 -7.41 -10.10 6.80
CA TYR A 144 -6.40 -11.00 6.27
C TYR A 144 -5.12 -10.24 5.92
N LEU A 145 -3.99 -10.90 6.16
CA LEU A 145 -2.65 -10.45 5.82
C LEU A 145 -2.03 -11.50 4.89
N TYR A 146 -1.39 -11.06 3.82
CA TYR A 146 -0.69 -11.93 2.89
C TYR A 146 0.77 -11.51 2.79
N ALA A 147 1.65 -12.50 2.83
CA ALA A 147 3.08 -12.31 2.88
C ALA A 147 3.77 -13.22 1.85
N PRO A 148 4.27 -12.67 0.72
CA PRO A 148 5.06 -13.43 -0.22
C PRO A 148 6.37 -13.91 0.42
N ASP A 149 6.69 -15.18 0.23
CA ASP A 149 7.95 -15.81 0.62
C ASP A 149 8.79 -16.04 -0.63
N LEU A 150 9.80 -15.21 -0.78
CA LEU A 150 10.68 -15.13 -1.94
C LEU A 150 11.44 -16.44 -2.22
N ASN A 151 11.87 -17.12 -1.17
CA ASN A 151 12.67 -18.35 -1.29
C ASN A 151 11.81 -19.60 -1.47
N ALA A 152 10.66 -19.66 -0.78
CA ALA A 152 9.75 -20.80 -0.90
C ALA A 152 8.88 -20.76 -2.18
N GLY A 153 8.79 -19.61 -2.85
CA GLY A 153 7.89 -19.46 -4.00
C GLY A 153 6.42 -19.49 -3.63
N THR A 154 6.08 -19.05 -2.42
CA THR A 154 4.74 -19.13 -1.86
C THR A 154 4.23 -17.78 -1.35
N VAL A 155 2.96 -17.74 -0.99
CA VAL A 155 2.34 -16.65 -0.25
C VAL A 155 1.70 -17.21 1.01
N ALA A 156 2.17 -16.78 2.16
CA ALA A 156 1.52 -17.10 3.42
C ALA A 156 0.32 -16.18 3.65
N GLY A 157 -0.80 -16.76 4.04
CA GLY A 157 -2.01 -16.05 4.40
C GLY A 157 -2.30 -16.18 5.90
N PHE A 158 -2.67 -15.07 6.53
CA PHE A 158 -3.04 -15.02 7.94
C PHE A 158 -4.35 -14.27 8.10
N ARG A 159 -5.15 -14.74 9.04
CA ARG A 159 -6.22 -13.95 9.64
C ARG A 159 -5.66 -13.20 10.83
N PHE A 160 -5.92 -11.91 10.95
CA PHE A 160 -5.58 -11.17 12.15
C PHE A 160 -6.82 -10.83 12.98
N ASP A 161 -6.66 -10.95 14.28
CA ASP A 161 -7.67 -10.54 15.24
C ASP A 161 -7.58 -9.04 15.46
N PHE A 162 -8.67 -8.35 15.25
CA PHE A 162 -8.70 -6.88 15.29
C PHE A 162 -8.41 -6.27 16.66
N ALA A 163 -8.76 -6.95 17.73
CA ALA A 163 -8.57 -6.41 19.07
C ALA A 163 -7.12 -6.61 19.57
N SER A 164 -6.53 -7.75 19.22
CA SER A 164 -5.22 -8.14 19.74
C SER A 164 -4.08 -8.04 18.72
N GLY A 165 -4.39 -7.90 17.41
CA GLY A 165 -3.39 -7.97 16.34
C GLY A 165 -2.84 -9.36 16.08
N LYS A 166 -3.30 -10.41 16.80
CA LYS A 166 -2.78 -11.76 16.69
C LYS A 166 -3.02 -12.35 15.30
N LEU A 167 -1.97 -12.92 14.71
CA LEU A 167 -2.01 -13.60 13.43
C LEU A 167 -2.29 -15.10 13.62
N THR A 168 -3.15 -15.64 12.75
CA THR A 168 -3.46 -17.08 12.70
C THR A 168 -3.46 -17.51 11.23
N PRO A 169 -2.72 -18.55 10.82
CA PRO A 169 -2.69 -19.00 9.44
C PRO A 169 -4.11 -19.31 8.92
N VAL A 170 -4.41 -18.91 7.68
CA VAL A 170 -5.66 -19.28 7.02
C VAL A 170 -5.60 -20.71 6.48
N PRO A 171 -6.75 -21.38 6.29
CA PRO A 171 -6.76 -22.74 5.75
C PRO A 171 -6.04 -22.83 4.40
N GLY A 172 -5.14 -23.79 4.26
CA GLY A 172 -4.37 -24.03 3.04
C GLY A 172 -3.11 -23.17 2.88
N SER A 173 -2.84 -22.24 3.80
CA SER A 173 -1.59 -21.47 3.82
C SER A 173 -0.38 -22.38 4.14
N PRO A 174 0.78 -22.14 3.48
CA PRO A 174 1.04 -21.18 2.41
C PRO A 174 0.56 -21.67 1.02
N PHE A 175 0.29 -20.71 0.11
CA PHE A 175 -0.20 -20.96 -1.25
C PHE A 175 0.93 -20.84 -2.26
N LEU A 176 0.98 -21.74 -3.26
CA LEU A 176 1.97 -21.66 -4.33
C LEU A 176 1.74 -20.36 -5.14
N ALA A 177 2.83 -19.62 -5.35
CA ALA A 177 2.89 -18.47 -6.23
C ALA A 177 3.77 -18.80 -7.46
N GLY A 178 4.60 -17.87 -7.90
CA GLY A 178 5.58 -18.10 -8.97
C GLY A 178 7.00 -18.20 -8.44
N ASN A 179 7.95 -17.98 -9.32
CA ASN A 179 9.37 -18.02 -8.95
C ASN A 179 9.80 -16.67 -8.36
N THR A 180 10.25 -16.67 -7.12
CA THR A 180 10.72 -15.49 -6.39
C THR A 180 9.61 -14.41 -6.24
N PRO A 181 8.51 -14.70 -5.53
CA PRO A 181 7.48 -13.71 -5.27
C PRO A 181 8.01 -12.60 -4.35
N VAL A 182 7.86 -11.34 -4.75
CA VAL A 182 8.47 -10.20 -4.04
C VAL A 182 7.49 -9.20 -3.49
N GLN A 183 6.38 -8.93 -4.17
CA GLN A 183 5.38 -8.01 -3.68
C GLN A 183 3.98 -8.52 -3.96
N ALA A 184 3.05 -8.19 -3.07
CA ALA A 184 1.64 -8.46 -3.25
C ALA A 184 0.84 -7.15 -3.23
N ALA A 185 -0.23 -7.12 -4.01
CA ALA A 185 -1.24 -6.07 -3.97
C ALA A 185 -2.63 -6.71 -4.09
N ARG A 186 -3.58 -6.24 -3.30
CA ARG A 186 -4.98 -6.65 -3.43
C ARG A 186 -5.79 -5.58 -4.14
N ASP A 187 -6.88 -5.95 -4.80
CA ASP A 187 -7.87 -4.99 -5.25
C ASP A 187 -8.54 -4.28 -4.05
N TYR A 188 -9.12 -3.11 -4.28
CA TYR A 188 -9.73 -2.32 -3.21
C TYR A 188 -10.90 -3.06 -2.51
N LEU A 189 -11.62 -3.92 -3.24
CA LEU A 189 -12.74 -4.70 -2.72
C LEU A 189 -12.31 -5.94 -1.93
N GLY A 190 -11.03 -6.29 -1.98
CA GLY A 190 -10.47 -7.46 -1.29
C GLY A 190 -10.92 -8.80 -1.87
N LYS A 191 -11.27 -8.84 -3.16
CA LYS A 191 -11.65 -10.04 -3.90
C LYS A 191 -10.46 -10.77 -4.50
N PHE A 192 -9.43 -10.02 -4.89
CA PHE A 192 -8.29 -10.54 -5.65
C PHE A 192 -6.97 -10.14 -5.01
N LEU A 193 -6.01 -11.04 -5.10
CA LEU A 193 -4.62 -10.81 -4.73
C LEU A 193 -3.74 -11.03 -5.94
N TYR A 194 -2.84 -10.10 -6.20
CA TYR A 194 -1.83 -10.16 -7.26
C TYR A 194 -0.45 -10.17 -6.63
N VAL A 195 0.43 -11.02 -7.14
CA VAL A 195 1.79 -11.21 -6.60
C VAL A 195 2.79 -11.15 -7.76
N SER A 196 3.78 -10.26 -7.64
CA SER A 196 4.86 -10.18 -8.62
C SER A 196 5.90 -11.26 -8.39
N ASN A 197 6.30 -11.96 -9.45
CA ASN A 197 7.31 -13.01 -9.43
C ASN A 197 8.55 -12.54 -10.20
N LEU A 198 9.61 -12.21 -9.47
CA LEU A 198 10.78 -11.52 -10.00
C LEU A 198 11.55 -12.35 -11.05
N ASN A 199 11.62 -13.65 -10.88
CA ASN A 199 12.44 -14.55 -11.71
C ASN A 199 11.62 -15.40 -12.69
N ASP A 200 10.36 -15.09 -12.93
CA ASP A 200 9.62 -15.77 -13.99
C ASP A 200 10.10 -15.29 -15.36
N SER A 201 10.40 -16.24 -16.24
CA SER A 201 10.98 -15.97 -17.58
C SER A 201 10.13 -15.07 -18.46
N ALA A 202 8.84 -14.94 -18.17
CA ALA A 202 7.90 -14.06 -18.83
C ALA A 202 7.46 -12.86 -17.98
N GLY A 203 8.09 -12.67 -16.80
CA GLY A 203 7.73 -11.60 -15.85
C GLY A 203 6.33 -11.81 -15.29
N GLY A 204 6.07 -12.96 -14.66
CA GLY A 204 4.73 -13.40 -14.30
C GLY A 204 4.13 -12.67 -13.10
N ILE A 205 2.83 -12.45 -13.16
CA ILE A 205 1.99 -11.99 -12.06
C ILE A 205 1.08 -13.14 -11.65
N SER A 206 1.32 -13.72 -10.48
CA SER A 206 0.38 -14.69 -9.91
C SER A 206 -0.87 -13.97 -9.41
N ALA A 207 -2.02 -14.48 -9.76
CA ALA A 207 -3.31 -13.89 -9.42
C ALA A 207 -4.20 -14.91 -8.72
N PHE A 208 -4.88 -14.49 -7.66
CA PHE A 208 -5.72 -15.32 -6.81
C PHE A 208 -7.05 -14.64 -6.51
N THR A 209 -8.10 -15.44 -6.37
CA THR A 209 -9.31 -15.03 -5.66
C THR A 209 -9.09 -15.23 -4.16
N ILE A 210 -9.65 -14.33 -3.36
CA ILE A 210 -9.65 -14.39 -1.89
C ILE A 210 -11.02 -14.86 -1.43
N ASP A 211 -11.09 -15.98 -0.72
CA ASP A 211 -12.34 -16.39 -0.06
C ASP A 211 -12.67 -15.38 1.07
N PRO A 212 -13.81 -14.69 1.02
CA PRO A 212 -14.12 -13.63 1.98
C PRO A 212 -14.34 -14.12 3.41
N ASN A 213 -14.63 -15.41 3.61
CA ASN A 213 -14.91 -15.97 4.93
C ASN A 213 -13.68 -16.59 5.58
N THR A 214 -12.78 -17.17 4.77
CA THR A 214 -11.62 -17.92 5.26
C THR A 214 -10.29 -17.25 4.97
N GLY A 215 -10.23 -16.36 3.97
CA GLY A 215 -8.98 -15.77 3.47
C GLY A 215 -8.15 -16.73 2.61
N ALA A 216 -8.66 -17.92 2.31
CA ALA A 216 -7.96 -18.87 1.46
C ALA A 216 -7.82 -18.35 0.03
N LEU A 217 -6.66 -18.62 -0.59
CA LEU A 217 -6.36 -18.20 -1.95
C LEU A 217 -6.64 -19.33 -2.93
N THR A 218 -7.28 -18.99 -4.06
CA THR A 218 -7.45 -19.90 -5.20
C THR A 218 -6.90 -19.23 -6.45
N ALA A 219 -6.00 -19.91 -7.16
CA ALA A 219 -5.40 -19.35 -8.37
C ALA A 219 -6.47 -19.06 -9.44
N ILE A 220 -6.38 -17.86 -10.05
CA ILE A 220 -7.26 -17.45 -11.16
C ILE A 220 -6.84 -18.19 -12.44
N ALA A 221 -7.81 -18.57 -13.24
CA ALA A 221 -7.55 -19.22 -14.53
C ALA A 221 -6.66 -18.33 -15.41
N GLY A 222 -5.60 -18.89 -15.96
CA GLY A 222 -4.60 -18.17 -16.76
C GLY A 222 -3.45 -17.57 -15.95
N SER A 223 -3.48 -17.66 -14.62
CA SER A 223 -2.34 -17.29 -13.75
C SER A 223 -1.19 -18.31 -13.90
N PRO A 224 0.09 -17.82 -13.93
CA PRO A 224 0.52 -16.42 -13.86
C PRO A 224 0.33 -15.66 -15.18
N PHE A 225 -0.02 -14.36 -15.09
CA PHE A 225 -0.19 -13.48 -16.24
C PHE A 225 1.16 -12.85 -16.60
N PRO A 226 1.60 -12.93 -17.90
CA PRO A 226 2.87 -12.36 -18.32
C PRO A 226 2.80 -10.82 -18.41
N THR A 227 3.88 -10.14 -18.07
CA THR A 227 4.02 -8.70 -18.34
C THR A 227 4.27 -8.41 -19.82
N GLY A 228 4.57 -9.43 -20.62
CA GLY A 228 4.85 -9.31 -22.06
C GLY A 228 6.25 -8.75 -22.35
N ILE A 229 7.06 -8.48 -21.34
CA ILE A 229 8.44 -8.02 -21.50
C ILE A 229 9.35 -9.19 -21.16
N ALA A 230 9.86 -9.83 -22.21
CA ALA A 230 10.73 -11.00 -22.07
C ALA A 230 12.14 -10.60 -21.61
N GLY A 231 12.65 -11.37 -20.67
CA GLY A 231 14.06 -11.59 -20.41
C GLY A 231 14.81 -10.37 -19.90
N SER A 232 15.02 -10.31 -18.68
CA SER A 232 16.21 -9.80 -18.01
C SER A 232 15.88 -9.59 -16.56
N PHE A 233 16.58 -10.25 -15.72
CA PHE A 233 16.63 -9.91 -14.30
C PHE A 233 17.00 -8.41 -14.14
N PRO A 234 16.30 -7.67 -13.29
CA PRO A 234 15.14 -8.06 -12.55
C PRO A 234 13.80 -7.86 -13.31
N GLY A 235 12.76 -8.56 -12.88
CA GLY A 235 11.41 -8.57 -13.43
C GLY A 235 10.43 -7.62 -12.69
N PRO A 236 9.16 -7.99 -12.58
CA PRO A 236 8.16 -7.20 -11.89
C PRO A 236 8.50 -7.06 -10.41
N SER A 237 8.64 -5.81 -9.94
CA SER A 237 9.08 -5.47 -8.59
C SER A 237 7.94 -4.94 -7.72
N ALA A 238 7.32 -3.83 -8.12
CA ALA A 238 6.26 -3.19 -7.38
C ALA A 238 4.90 -3.36 -8.04
N LEU A 239 3.87 -3.52 -7.22
CA LEU A 239 2.47 -3.59 -7.64
C LEU A 239 1.64 -2.55 -6.90
N VAL A 240 0.77 -1.84 -7.60
CA VAL A 240 -0.30 -1.05 -7.01
C VAL A 240 -1.58 -1.25 -7.80
N THR A 241 -2.71 -1.28 -7.11
CA THR A 241 -4.02 -1.50 -7.71
C THR A 241 -4.99 -0.38 -7.35
N ASN A 242 -5.97 -0.17 -8.22
CA ASN A 242 -7.28 0.36 -7.85
C ASN A 242 -8.33 -0.74 -8.12
N ASN A 243 -9.62 -0.39 -8.22
CA ASN A 243 -10.68 -1.40 -8.47
C ASN A 243 -10.59 -2.05 -9.85
N ASN A 244 -10.07 -1.34 -10.83
CA ASN A 244 -10.20 -1.70 -12.25
C ASN A 244 -8.85 -2.01 -12.91
N PHE A 245 -7.75 -1.56 -12.29
CA PHE A 245 -6.44 -1.60 -12.92
C PHE A 245 -5.35 -2.05 -11.96
N LEU A 246 -4.39 -2.79 -12.50
CA LEU A 246 -3.14 -3.16 -11.84
C LEU A 246 -1.97 -2.51 -12.60
N TYR A 247 -1.12 -1.82 -11.85
CA TYR A 247 0.13 -1.24 -12.37
C TYR A 247 1.30 -2.00 -11.77
N VAL A 248 2.23 -2.39 -12.65
CA VAL A 248 3.37 -3.23 -12.31
C VAL A 248 4.65 -2.52 -12.74
N ALA A 249 5.50 -2.15 -11.80
CA ALA A 249 6.82 -1.62 -12.11
C ALA A 249 7.76 -2.76 -12.51
N LEU A 250 8.52 -2.54 -13.56
CA LEU A 250 9.59 -3.43 -14.00
C LEU A 250 10.93 -2.80 -13.63
N ALA A 251 11.52 -3.29 -12.55
CA ALA A 251 12.83 -2.86 -12.11
C ALA A 251 13.94 -3.55 -12.92
N GLY A 252 15.06 -2.88 -13.08
CA GLY A 252 16.24 -3.46 -13.73
C GLY A 252 17.26 -2.44 -14.19
N THR A 253 18.51 -2.89 -14.22
CA THR A 253 19.65 -2.08 -14.66
C THR A 253 19.72 -1.88 -16.18
N ALA A 254 18.93 -2.61 -16.96
CA ALA A 254 18.84 -2.44 -18.41
C ALA A 254 17.73 -1.46 -18.76
N ASN A 255 17.99 -0.50 -19.63
CA ASN A 255 17.03 0.52 -20.10
C ASN A 255 15.71 -0.07 -20.63
N ALA A 256 15.66 -1.37 -20.95
CA ALA A 256 14.46 -2.07 -21.38
C ALA A 256 13.39 -2.22 -20.30
N ASN A 257 13.79 -2.20 -19.02
CA ASN A 257 12.92 -2.52 -17.88
C ASN A 257 12.46 -1.30 -17.06
N ASN A 258 12.86 -0.10 -17.42
CA ASN A 258 12.46 1.14 -16.75
C ASN A 258 11.03 1.53 -17.16
N LYS A 259 10.05 0.71 -16.77
CA LYS A 259 8.67 0.82 -17.28
C LYS A 259 7.65 0.41 -16.24
N ILE A 260 6.43 0.86 -16.45
CA ILE A 260 5.23 0.39 -15.78
C ILE A 260 4.35 -0.32 -16.81
N VAL A 261 4.05 -1.60 -16.58
CA VAL A 261 3.03 -2.32 -17.32
C VAL A 261 1.70 -2.14 -16.61
N ALA A 262 0.66 -1.80 -17.38
CA ALA A 262 -0.68 -1.60 -16.85
C ALA A 262 -1.64 -2.65 -17.41
N PHE A 263 -2.49 -3.18 -16.52
CA PHE A 263 -3.50 -4.18 -16.84
C PHE A 263 -4.89 -3.71 -16.43
N ALA A 264 -5.90 -4.05 -17.22
CA ALA A 264 -7.27 -4.06 -16.77
C ALA A 264 -7.52 -5.33 -15.94
N ILE A 265 -8.27 -5.18 -14.85
CA ILE A 265 -8.73 -6.27 -13.99
C ILE A 265 -10.18 -6.60 -14.40
N ASP A 266 -10.45 -7.85 -14.79
CA ASP A 266 -11.83 -8.29 -14.95
C ASP A 266 -12.52 -8.33 -13.58
N PRO A 267 -13.62 -7.58 -13.37
CA PRO A 267 -14.22 -7.41 -12.04
C PRO A 267 -14.90 -8.68 -11.52
N THR A 268 -15.13 -9.65 -12.38
CA THR A 268 -15.79 -10.93 -12.04
C THR A 268 -14.77 -12.02 -11.77
N THR A 269 -13.75 -12.12 -12.61
CA THR A 269 -12.79 -13.24 -12.58
C THR A 269 -11.44 -12.86 -11.99
N GLY A 270 -11.09 -11.56 -11.97
CA GLY A 270 -9.77 -11.06 -11.58
C GLY A 270 -8.68 -11.28 -12.64
N ALA A 271 -9.06 -11.77 -13.83
CA ALA A 271 -8.11 -11.98 -14.92
C ALA A 271 -7.53 -10.65 -15.41
N LEU A 272 -6.25 -10.68 -15.80
CA LEU A 272 -5.52 -9.49 -16.25
C LEU A 272 -5.45 -9.42 -17.77
N THR A 273 -5.72 -8.23 -18.32
CA THR A 273 -5.54 -7.92 -19.75
C THR A 273 -4.68 -6.68 -19.87
N THR A 274 -3.59 -6.75 -20.62
CA THR A 274 -2.68 -5.62 -20.84
C THR A 274 -3.42 -4.45 -21.50
N LEU A 275 -3.24 -3.24 -20.95
CA LEU A 275 -3.89 -2.05 -21.47
C LEU A 275 -3.24 -1.55 -22.78
N PRO A 276 -4.02 -0.95 -23.71
CA PRO A 276 -3.47 -0.23 -24.84
C PRO A 276 -2.51 0.88 -24.40
N GLY A 277 -1.37 1.02 -25.10
CA GLY A 277 -0.35 2.01 -24.77
C GLY A 277 0.63 1.58 -23.67
N SER A 278 0.36 0.47 -22.96
CA SER A 278 1.32 -0.15 -22.07
C SER A 278 2.46 -0.80 -22.88
N PRO A 279 3.73 -0.75 -22.40
CA PRO A 279 4.19 -0.20 -21.13
C PRO A 279 4.52 1.31 -21.18
N PHE A 280 4.45 1.97 -20.02
CA PHE A 280 4.77 3.38 -19.84
C PHE A 280 6.20 3.56 -19.32
N SER A 281 6.95 4.54 -19.86
CA SER A 281 8.35 4.77 -19.46
C SER A 281 8.44 5.50 -18.12
N THR A 282 9.43 5.10 -17.29
CA THR A 282 9.81 5.72 -16.02
C THR A 282 11.26 6.17 -16.05
N GLY A 283 11.80 6.61 -14.91
CA GLY A 283 13.24 6.67 -14.69
C GLY A 283 13.82 5.29 -14.37
N SER A 284 15.12 5.25 -14.03
CA SER A 284 15.87 3.99 -13.89
C SER A 284 15.57 3.27 -12.58
N ASP A 285 15.30 1.98 -12.71
CA ASP A 285 15.06 1.05 -11.61
C ASP A 285 13.85 1.43 -10.72
N PRO A 286 12.61 1.45 -11.27
CA PRO A 286 11.41 1.75 -10.50
C PRO A 286 11.09 0.58 -9.56
N LEU A 287 11.41 0.72 -8.26
CA LEU A 287 11.32 -0.37 -7.28
C LEU A 287 10.13 -0.23 -6.33
N TYR A 288 9.65 0.98 -6.10
CA TYR A 288 8.50 1.24 -5.24
C TYR A 288 7.50 2.13 -5.94
N MET A 289 6.23 1.88 -5.70
CA MET A 289 5.14 2.70 -6.22
C MET A 289 4.14 3.07 -5.12
N ALA A 290 3.49 4.22 -5.30
CA ALA A 290 2.37 4.65 -4.49
C ALA A 290 1.25 5.16 -5.40
N LEU A 291 0.01 4.79 -5.10
CA LEU A 291 -1.19 5.24 -5.81
C LEU A 291 -2.03 6.10 -4.88
N VAL A 292 -2.41 7.29 -5.36
CA VAL A 292 -3.29 8.23 -4.66
C VAL A 292 -4.64 8.25 -5.37
N PRO A 293 -5.67 7.60 -4.82
CA PRO A 293 -7.01 7.67 -5.40
C PRO A 293 -7.64 9.04 -5.11
N LEU A 294 -8.19 9.69 -6.12
CA LEU A 294 -8.95 10.93 -5.98
C LEU A 294 -10.42 10.65 -6.22
N THR A 295 -11.19 10.46 -5.16
CA THR A 295 -12.62 10.12 -5.24
C THR A 295 -13.51 11.20 -5.86
N ALA A 296 -13.03 12.45 -5.92
CA ALA A 296 -13.81 13.58 -6.43
C ALA A 296 -13.69 13.83 -7.95
N VAL A 297 -12.68 13.26 -8.60
CA VAL A 297 -12.37 13.55 -10.01
C VAL A 297 -11.85 12.27 -10.68
N SER A 298 -12.59 11.44 -11.26
CA SER A 298 -12.26 10.21 -12.02
C SER A 298 -10.78 10.04 -12.47
N LYS A 299 -9.85 10.27 -11.54
CA LYS A 299 -8.40 10.25 -11.72
C LYS A 299 -7.72 9.75 -10.45
N ALA A 300 -6.59 9.10 -10.64
CA ALA A 300 -5.65 8.80 -9.56
C ALA A 300 -4.27 9.36 -9.95
N PHE A 301 -3.38 9.52 -8.98
CA PHE A 301 -1.98 9.81 -9.26
C PHE A 301 -1.12 8.61 -8.86
N LEU A 302 -0.23 8.23 -9.77
CA LEU A 302 0.72 7.16 -9.55
C LEU A 302 2.12 7.75 -9.50
N TYR A 303 2.85 7.39 -8.44
CA TYR A 303 4.24 7.77 -8.21
C TYR A 303 5.12 6.53 -8.19
N ALA A 304 6.25 6.58 -8.91
CA ALA A 304 7.23 5.51 -8.94
C ALA A 304 8.62 6.04 -8.52
N ALA A 305 9.21 5.39 -7.52
CA ALA A 305 10.55 5.71 -7.05
C ALA A 305 11.59 5.06 -7.95
N ASN A 306 12.38 5.86 -8.65
CA ASN A 306 13.45 5.45 -9.55
C ASN A 306 14.76 5.44 -8.77
N ILE A 307 15.15 4.26 -8.24
CA ILE A 307 16.22 4.17 -7.24
C ILE A 307 17.55 4.64 -7.79
N GLN A 308 17.91 4.27 -9.01
CA GLN A 308 19.21 4.62 -9.59
C GLN A 308 19.31 6.10 -9.99
N ASP A 309 18.21 6.72 -10.39
CA ASP A 309 18.19 8.13 -10.80
C ASP A 309 18.01 9.07 -9.60
N GLY A 310 17.62 8.57 -8.43
CA GLY A 310 17.24 9.41 -7.29
C GLY A 310 16.05 10.31 -7.59
N THR A 311 15.09 9.84 -8.41
CA THR A 311 13.95 10.62 -8.85
C THR A 311 12.61 9.90 -8.59
N ILE A 312 11.52 10.66 -8.67
CA ILE A 312 10.15 10.12 -8.62
C ILE A 312 9.46 10.43 -9.93
N SER A 313 9.12 9.39 -10.70
CA SER A 313 8.23 9.52 -11.85
C SER A 313 6.80 9.67 -11.36
N ALA A 314 6.07 10.65 -11.88
CA ALA A 314 4.69 10.94 -11.54
C ALA A 314 3.78 10.88 -12.76
N PHE A 315 2.63 10.24 -12.60
CA PHE A 315 1.64 10.05 -13.66
C PHE A 315 0.24 10.36 -13.15
N THR A 316 -0.59 10.90 -14.02
CA THR A 316 -2.04 10.85 -13.88
C THR A 316 -2.52 9.52 -14.42
N ALA A 317 -3.26 8.75 -13.65
CA ALA A 317 -3.96 7.54 -14.08
C ALA A 317 -5.44 7.86 -14.31
N ASP A 318 -5.92 7.60 -15.51
CA ASP A 318 -7.34 7.78 -15.85
C ASP A 318 -8.16 6.62 -15.29
N ASP A 319 -9.14 6.90 -14.43
CA ASP A 319 -9.92 5.86 -13.73
C ASP A 319 -10.86 5.05 -14.64
N ASN A 320 -11.10 5.50 -15.88
CA ASN A 320 -11.94 4.79 -16.84
C ASN A 320 -11.13 3.90 -17.78
N THR A 321 -9.93 4.35 -18.15
CA THR A 321 -9.10 3.67 -19.16
C THR A 321 -7.84 3.04 -18.59
N GLY A 322 -7.40 3.44 -17.39
CA GLY A 322 -6.15 3.01 -16.77
C GLY A 322 -4.88 3.58 -17.42
N VAL A 323 -5.03 4.42 -18.43
CA VAL A 323 -3.89 5.00 -19.17
C VAL A 323 -3.12 5.97 -18.28
N LEU A 324 -1.79 5.82 -18.26
CA LEU A 324 -0.89 6.71 -17.55
C LEU A 324 -0.43 7.86 -18.44
N THR A 325 -0.56 9.09 -17.95
CA THR A 325 -0.03 10.29 -18.59
C THR A 325 0.98 10.95 -17.65
N PRO A 326 2.22 11.22 -18.08
CA PRO A 326 3.21 11.88 -17.22
C PRO A 326 2.70 13.24 -16.73
N VAL A 327 2.90 13.49 -15.44
CA VAL A 327 2.62 14.80 -14.82
C VAL A 327 3.68 15.80 -15.30
N ASN A 328 3.27 17.03 -15.57
CA ASN A 328 4.20 18.08 -15.96
C ASN A 328 5.27 18.32 -14.87
N GLY A 329 6.53 18.36 -15.26
CA GLY A 329 7.68 18.44 -14.35
C GLY A 329 8.20 17.09 -13.86
N SER A 330 7.53 15.97 -14.17
CA SER A 330 8.05 14.61 -13.91
C SER A 330 9.24 14.28 -14.84
N PRO A 331 10.29 13.56 -14.33
CA PRO A 331 10.45 13.08 -12.95
C PRO A 331 10.95 14.16 -11.98
N TYR A 332 10.54 14.04 -10.71
CA TYR A 332 10.93 14.99 -9.65
C TYR A 332 12.21 14.50 -8.93
N PRO A 333 13.19 15.37 -8.67
CA PRO A 333 14.38 15.00 -7.89
C PRO A 333 14.01 14.59 -6.45
N SER A 334 14.55 13.48 -5.97
CA SER A 334 14.29 12.95 -4.63
C SER A 334 15.53 12.42 -3.91
N GLY A 335 16.67 13.06 -4.13
CA GLY A 335 17.92 12.73 -3.43
C GLY A 335 18.88 11.91 -4.26
N THR A 336 19.80 11.23 -3.59
CA THR A 336 20.82 10.39 -4.24
C THR A 336 20.36 8.94 -4.40
N SER A 337 19.35 8.53 -3.65
CA SER A 337 18.70 7.23 -3.72
C SER A 337 17.28 7.40 -3.19
N VAL A 338 16.31 6.73 -3.80
CA VAL A 338 14.92 6.77 -3.36
C VAL A 338 14.53 5.38 -2.93
N GLY A 339 14.12 5.22 -1.66
CA GLY A 339 13.55 3.98 -1.14
C GLY A 339 12.03 3.95 -1.25
N GLY A 340 11.39 3.34 -0.24
CA GLY A 340 9.93 3.21 -0.17
C GLY A 340 9.20 4.55 -0.23
N LEU A 341 8.03 4.52 -0.83
CA LEU A 341 7.09 5.64 -0.88
C LEU A 341 5.90 5.39 0.05
N ALA A 342 5.44 6.43 0.73
CA ALA A 342 4.18 6.43 1.46
C ALA A 342 3.36 7.66 1.14
N VAL A 343 2.04 7.51 1.12
CA VAL A 343 1.10 8.62 0.96
C VAL A 343 0.29 8.75 2.23
N SER A 344 0.19 9.97 2.76
CA SER A 344 -0.76 10.31 3.80
C SER A 344 -2.01 10.85 3.14
N LEU A 345 -3.10 10.11 3.31
CA LEU A 345 -4.44 10.51 2.88
C LEU A 345 -5.21 10.88 4.15
N PHE A 346 -5.31 12.17 4.44
CA PHE A 346 -6.12 12.63 5.57
C PHE A 346 -7.59 12.37 5.29
N THR A 347 -8.16 11.36 5.96
CA THR A 347 -9.57 11.01 5.89
C THR A 347 -10.29 11.59 7.10
N GLY A 348 -11.35 12.36 6.91
CA GLY A 348 -12.19 12.89 7.99
C GLY A 348 -12.31 14.41 7.99
N ALA A 349 -12.41 15.01 9.18
CA ALA A 349 -12.63 16.46 9.37
C ALA A 349 -11.41 17.35 8.98
N ILE A 350 -10.28 16.75 8.64
CA ILE A 350 -9.05 17.46 8.26
C ILE A 350 -8.95 17.44 6.75
N SER A 351 -9.33 18.54 6.10
CA SER A 351 -9.11 18.74 4.67
C SER A 351 -7.74 19.39 4.47
N GLY A 352 -6.74 18.59 4.14
CA GLY A 352 -5.43 19.03 3.69
C GLY A 352 -5.09 18.44 2.32
N PRO A 353 -4.09 18.98 1.61
CA PRO A 353 -3.56 18.29 0.45
C PRO A 353 -2.96 16.94 0.88
N PRO A 354 -3.03 15.89 0.06
CA PRO A 354 -2.30 14.66 0.32
C PRO A 354 -0.79 14.95 0.25
N PHE A 355 -0.02 14.20 1.03
CA PHE A 355 1.44 14.31 1.05
C PHE A 355 2.08 13.01 0.61
N LEU A 356 3.16 13.12 -0.16
CA LEU A 356 4.02 12.01 -0.53
C LEU A 356 5.31 12.07 0.28
N TYR A 357 5.68 10.96 0.86
CA TYR A 357 6.94 10.78 1.59
C TYR A 357 7.79 9.76 0.84
N ALA A 358 9.08 10.07 0.70
CA ALA A 358 10.05 9.22 0.03
C ALA A 358 11.26 9.01 0.96
N ALA A 359 11.63 7.75 1.19
CA ALA A 359 12.83 7.41 1.92
C ALA A 359 14.07 7.78 1.11
N ASP A 360 15.06 8.40 1.75
CA ASP A 360 16.40 8.65 1.19
C ASP A 360 17.44 7.98 2.11
N PRO A 361 17.73 6.67 1.89
CA PRO A 361 18.60 5.91 2.77
C PRO A 361 20.01 6.47 2.87
N GLN A 362 20.57 7.00 1.79
CA GLN A 362 21.95 7.53 1.76
C GLN A 362 22.08 8.82 2.58
N SER A 363 21.06 9.67 2.53
CA SER A 363 21.03 10.92 3.31
C SER A 363 20.49 10.71 4.73
N LYS A 364 20.05 9.51 5.09
CA LYS A 364 19.34 9.17 6.35
C LYS A 364 18.17 10.12 6.61
N ALA A 365 17.39 10.38 5.57
CA ALA A 365 16.34 11.38 5.59
C ALA A 365 15.05 10.88 4.94
N ILE A 366 13.96 11.57 5.22
CA ILE A 366 12.69 11.41 4.54
C ILE A 366 12.38 12.72 3.82
N ARG A 367 12.19 12.63 2.51
CA ARG A 367 11.74 13.75 1.71
C ARG A 367 10.23 13.77 1.67
N ALA A 368 9.66 14.95 1.84
CA ALA A 368 8.21 15.12 1.89
C ALA A 368 7.77 16.19 0.88
N TYR A 369 6.66 15.87 0.21
CA TYR A 369 6.11 16.69 -0.86
C TYR A 369 4.61 16.87 -0.64
N ALA A 370 4.11 18.08 -0.89
CA ALA A 370 2.69 18.30 -1.09
C ALA A 370 2.32 17.85 -2.52
N ILE A 371 1.19 17.18 -2.66
CA ILE A 371 0.63 16.75 -3.93
C ILE A 371 -0.44 17.77 -4.34
N ASP A 372 -0.30 18.36 -5.52
CA ASP A 372 -1.37 19.18 -6.09
C ASP A 372 -2.54 18.29 -6.53
N ASN A 373 -3.70 18.48 -5.93
CA ASN A 373 -4.90 17.66 -6.15
C ASN A 373 -5.45 17.70 -7.59
N ASN A 374 -5.09 18.72 -8.37
CA ASN A 374 -5.59 18.86 -9.74
C ASN A 374 -4.64 18.27 -10.77
N THR A 375 -3.34 18.37 -10.50
CA THR A 375 -2.29 18.06 -11.48
C THR A 375 -1.42 16.86 -11.09
N GLY A 376 -1.36 16.50 -9.81
CA GLY A 376 -0.45 15.49 -9.28
C GLY A 376 0.99 15.96 -9.15
N ALA A 377 1.25 17.26 -9.38
CA ALA A 377 2.59 17.83 -9.27
C ALA A 377 3.09 17.79 -7.82
N LEU A 378 4.39 17.50 -7.66
CA LEU A 378 5.04 17.44 -6.36
C LEU A 378 5.77 18.74 -6.06
N SER A 379 5.52 19.29 -4.87
CA SER A 379 6.23 20.46 -4.33
C SER A 379 6.84 20.09 -2.98
N PRO A 380 8.16 20.25 -2.77
CA PRO A 380 8.77 20.02 -1.47
C PRO A 380 8.10 20.86 -0.38
N ILE A 381 7.77 20.25 0.76
CA ILE A 381 7.22 21.00 1.89
C ILE A 381 8.33 21.66 2.70
N SER A 382 7.96 22.69 3.48
CA SER A 382 8.90 23.39 4.35
C SER A 382 9.51 22.42 5.39
N GLY A 383 10.81 22.47 5.57
CA GLY A 383 11.57 21.60 6.45
C GLY A 383 12.02 20.28 5.84
N SER A 384 11.54 19.92 4.63
CA SER A 384 12.04 18.75 3.89
C SER A 384 13.45 19.00 3.35
N PRO A 385 14.39 18.02 3.46
CA PRO A 385 14.24 16.68 4.02
C PRO A 385 14.29 16.63 5.55
N PHE A 386 13.52 15.71 6.15
CA PHE A 386 13.51 15.47 7.59
C PHE A 386 14.49 14.37 7.96
N SER A 387 15.25 14.56 9.07
CA SER A 387 16.17 13.53 9.57
C SER A 387 15.40 12.29 10.02
N ALA A 388 15.81 11.13 9.53
CA ALA A 388 15.24 9.84 9.93
C ALA A 388 15.99 9.16 11.08
N GLY A 389 17.16 9.72 11.48
CA GLY A 389 18.03 9.08 12.45
C GLY A 389 18.84 7.93 11.85
N ASN A 390 18.16 6.88 11.41
CA ASN A 390 18.72 5.72 10.70
C ASN A 390 18.44 5.83 9.18
N ALA A 391 19.08 4.98 8.37
CA ALA A 391 18.85 4.92 6.93
C ALA A 391 17.45 4.32 6.65
N PRO A 392 16.43 5.12 6.27
CA PRO A 392 15.07 4.63 6.04
C PRO A 392 15.02 3.81 4.75
N LEU A 393 14.39 2.64 4.78
CA LEU A 393 14.22 1.76 3.63
C LEU A 393 12.79 1.78 3.10
N LEU A 394 11.81 1.49 3.96
CA LEU A 394 10.40 1.47 3.63
C LEU A 394 9.66 2.52 4.44
N LEU A 395 8.55 2.98 3.90
CA LEU A 395 7.64 3.90 4.57
C LEU A 395 6.21 3.36 4.52
N THR A 396 5.45 3.59 5.58
CA THR A 396 4.00 3.44 5.59
C THR A 396 3.36 4.52 6.47
N ALA A 397 2.23 5.05 6.04
CA ALA A 397 1.44 5.97 6.85
C ALA A 397 0.32 5.22 7.57
N ALA A 398 0.05 5.59 8.80
CA ALA A 398 -1.02 5.06 9.61
C ALA A 398 -1.74 6.19 10.36
N SER A 399 -3.06 6.20 10.33
CA SER A 399 -3.85 7.00 11.26
C SER A 399 -3.94 6.26 12.60
N GLY A 400 -3.92 7.00 13.69
CA GLY A 400 -4.23 6.45 15.00
C GLY A 400 -5.69 5.95 15.07
N PRO A 401 -6.00 4.99 15.94
CA PRO A 401 -7.36 4.49 16.15
C PRO A 401 -8.30 5.55 16.69
#